data_a14c1bb9c118f9ac01e1287d80e8dc69
#
_entry.id   a14c1bb9c118f9ac01e1287d80e8dc69
#
_cell.length_a   1.000
_cell.length_b   1.000
_cell.length_c   1.000
_cell.angle_alpha   90.00
_cell.angle_beta   90.00
_cell.angle_gamma   90.00
#
_symmetry.space_group_name_H-M   'P 1'
#
loop_
_entity.id
_entity.type
_entity.pdbx_description
1 polymer ?
#
loop_
_entity_poly.entity_id
_entity_poly.type
_entity_poly.pdbx_seq_one_letter_code
_entity_poly.pdbx_strand_id
1 'polypeptide(L)'
;MTTSSTPSDYLNSDPITLDKNAIVTFASRFDPQPYHLDAEAAAQSIFGGLCASGWHIAALATRLVSETLLKNEHPFVEMISVSELKWSRPTFVNEQISVRIALDASTSESPIPGTRAQSLQIDVCNGEGAVVAKMSATAAIAAESALEARP
;
A
#
# COMPACT_ATOMS: atom_id res chain seq x y z
N MET A 1 -9.23 -20.96 19.58
CA MET A 1 -9.58 -21.16 18.17
C MET A 1 -9.09 -20.01 17.33
N THR A 2 -8.09 -20.28 16.57
CA THR A 2 -7.62 -19.32 15.60
C THR A 2 -8.60 -19.33 14.43
N THR A 3 -9.39 -18.29 14.31
CA THR A 3 -10.09 -18.03 13.07
C THR A 3 -9.03 -17.64 12.03
N SER A 4 -8.61 -18.60 11.23
CA SER A 4 -7.85 -18.24 10.06
C SER A 4 -8.77 -17.40 9.17
N SER A 5 -8.41 -16.15 8.94
CA SER A 5 -9.11 -15.35 7.96
C SER A 5 -9.02 -16.08 6.62
N THR A 6 -10.17 -16.39 6.04
CA THR A 6 -10.23 -16.99 4.72
C THR A 6 -9.92 -15.91 3.68
N PRO A 7 -9.41 -16.27 2.47
CA PRO A 7 -9.18 -15.29 1.42
C PRO A 7 -10.39 -14.41 1.07
N SER A 8 -11.61 -14.89 1.37
CA SER A 8 -12.84 -14.12 1.15
C SER A 8 -13.01 -12.95 2.11
N ASP A 9 -12.24 -12.91 3.21
CA ASP A 9 -12.31 -11.82 4.19
C ASP A 9 -11.43 -10.63 3.81
N TYR A 10 -10.64 -10.76 2.76
CA TYR A 10 -9.78 -9.69 2.28
C TYR A 10 -10.44 -8.89 1.17
N LEU A 11 -10.18 -7.59 1.18
CA LEU A 11 -10.44 -6.75 0.02
C LEU A 11 -9.17 -6.73 -0.83
N ASN A 12 -9.33 -6.92 -2.13
CA ASN A 12 -8.20 -7.03 -3.05
C ASN A 12 -8.26 -5.91 -4.08
N SER A 13 -7.13 -5.26 -4.30
CA SER A 13 -7.01 -4.26 -5.36
C SER A 13 -6.75 -4.90 -6.72
N ASP A 14 -7.01 -4.13 -7.78
CA ASP A 14 -6.45 -4.43 -9.09
C ASP A 14 -4.93 -4.24 -9.02
N PRO A 15 -4.16 -4.98 -9.83
CA PRO A 15 -2.71 -4.80 -9.87
C PRO A 15 -2.34 -3.56 -10.66
N ILE A 16 -1.17 -2.99 -10.35
CA ILE A 16 -0.52 -1.97 -11.17
C ILE A 16 0.87 -2.44 -11.53
N THR A 17 1.33 -2.04 -12.71
CA THR A 17 2.67 -2.38 -13.19
C THR A 17 3.63 -1.25 -12.84
N LEU A 18 4.78 -1.62 -12.32
CA LEU A 18 5.80 -0.67 -11.88
C LEU A 18 6.84 -0.50 -12.98
N ASP A 19 6.73 0.57 -13.77
CA ASP A 19 7.66 0.79 -14.87
C ASP A 19 8.93 1.51 -14.43
N LYS A 20 9.96 1.42 -15.27
CA LYS A 20 11.27 2.01 -15.02
C LYS A 20 11.19 3.51 -14.76
N ASN A 21 10.42 4.21 -15.58
CA ASN A 21 10.32 5.67 -15.47
C ASN A 21 9.76 6.10 -14.11
N ALA A 22 8.73 5.41 -13.64
CA ALA A 22 8.14 5.69 -12.33
C ALA A 22 9.15 5.42 -11.20
N ILE A 23 9.87 4.29 -11.26
CA ILE A 23 10.87 3.92 -10.27
C ILE A 23 11.95 5.00 -10.16
N VAL A 24 12.53 5.39 -11.29
CA VAL A 24 13.62 6.37 -11.33
C VAL A 24 13.14 7.76 -10.94
N THR A 25 11.97 8.17 -11.39
CA THR A 25 11.42 9.49 -11.07
C THR A 25 11.19 9.65 -9.58
N PHE A 26 10.56 8.65 -8.94
CA PHE A 26 10.35 8.68 -7.50
C PHE A 26 11.67 8.70 -6.74
N ALA A 27 12.58 7.81 -7.09
CA ALA A 27 13.85 7.68 -6.40
C ALA A 27 14.71 8.94 -6.54
N SER A 28 14.71 9.56 -7.71
CA SER A 28 15.47 10.80 -7.93
C SER A 28 15.08 11.91 -6.98
N ARG A 29 13.83 11.93 -6.57
CA ARG A 29 13.30 12.97 -5.68
C ARG A 29 13.38 12.62 -4.20
N PHE A 30 13.20 11.33 -3.86
CA PHE A 30 12.96 10.93 -2.48
C PHE A 30 13.90 9.89 -1.92
N ASP A 31 14.61 9.12 -2.78
CA ASP A 31 15.46 8.03 -2.32
C ASP A 31 16.52 7.71 -3.38
N PRO A 32 17.50 8.59 -3.56
CA PRO A 32 18.42 8.51 -4.71
C PRO A 32 19.55 7.50 -4.53
N GLN A 33 19.18 6.26 -4.27
CA GLN A 33 20.16 5.18 -4.18
C GLN A 33 20.48 4.65 -5.59
N PRO A 34 21.73 4.23 -5.86
CA PRO A 34 22.12 3.78 -7.20
C PRO A 34 21.23 2.67 -7.76
N TYR A 35 20.83 1.70 -6.94
CA TYR A 35 20.01 0.56 -7.36
C TYR A 35 18.52 0.93 -7.61
N HIS A 36 18.13 2.16 -7.32
CA HIS A 36 16.81 2.71 -7.68
C HIS A 36 16.89 3.67 -8.87
N LEU A 37 18.09 4.04 -9.30
CA LEU A 37 18.29 5.08 -10.32
C LEU A 37 18.86 4.55 -11.63
N ASP A 38 19.72 3.53 -11.58
CA ASP A 38 20.52 3.09 -12.70
C ASP A 38 20.52 1.57 -12.80
N ALA A 39 20.05 1.05 -13.92
CA ALA A 39 19.93 -0.39 -14.13
C ALA A 39 21.29 -1.11 -14.08
N GLU A 40 22.36 -0.48 -14.58
CA GLU A 40 23.69 -1.07 -14.56
C GLU A 40 24.25 -1.15 -13.14
N ALA A 41 24.16 -0.07 -12.38
CA ALA A 41 24.56 -0.06 -10.97
C ALA A 41 23.71 -1.04 -10.15
N ALA A 42 22.42 -1.12 -10.43
CA ALA A 42 21.51 -2.05 -9.75
C ALA A 42 21.88 -3.51 -10.03
N ALA A 43 22.26 -3.83 -11.26
CA ALA A 43 22.68 -5.20 -11.62
C ALA A 43 23.90 -5.65 -10.83
N GLN A 44 24.75 -4.73 -10.45
CA GLN A 44 25.98 -5.01 -9.66
C GLN A 44 25.72 -4.91 -8.15
N SER A 45 24.54 -4.51 -7.73
CA SER A 45 24.16 -4.41 -6.33
C SER A 45 23.73 -5.75 -5.76
N ILE A 46 23.53 -5.79 -4.43
CA ILE A 46 22.99 -6.97 -3.76
C ILE A 46 21.60 -7.38 -4.28
N PHE A 47 20.87 -6.45 -4.89
CA PHE A 47 19.53 -6.73 -5.43
C PHE A 47 19.57 -7.36 -6.83
N GLY A 48 20.67 -7.20 -7.57
CA GLY A 48 20.83 -7.81 -8.88
C GLY A 48 20.00 -7.23 -10.00
N GLY A 49 19.32 -6.10 -9.78
CA GLY A 49 18.50 -5.45 -10.80
C GLY A 49 17.86 -4.18 -10.25
N LEU A 50 17.37 -3.34 -11.17
CA LEU A 50 16.70 -2.10 -10.82
C LEU A 50 15.41 -2.40 -10.04
N CYS A 51 15.32 -1.85 -8.84
CA CYS A 51 14.18 -2.06 -7.97
C CYS A 51 13.65 -0.72 -7.44
N ALA A 52 12.37 -0.73 -7.08
CA ALA A 52 11.71 0.44 -6.55
C ALA A 52 12.12 0.72 -5.11
N SER A 53 12.16 2.01 -4.74
CA SER A 53 12.28 2.41 -3.34
C SER A 53 11.15 1.79 -2.53
N GLY A 54 11.45 1.31 -1.32
CA GLY A 54 10.41 0.82 -0.41
C GLY A 54 9.36 1.89 -0.14
N TRP A 55 9.75 3.14 -0.05
CA TRP A 55 8.79 4.25 0.14
C TRP A 55 7.87 4.45 -1.07
N HIS A 56 8.36 4.17 -2.26
CA HIS A 56 7.54 4.17 -3.47
C HIS A 56 6.46 3.08 -3.39
N ILE A 57 6.85 1.89 -2.96
CA ILE A 57 5.92 0.78 -2.76
C ILE A 57 4.86 1.14 -1.71
N ALA A 58 5.25 1.77 -0.60
CA ALA A 58 4.32 2.22 0.42
C ALA A 58 3.35 3.28 -0.10
N ALA A 59 3.83 4.22 -0.91
CA ALA A 59 2.99 5.25 -1.53
C ALA A 59 1.97 4.65 -2.50
N LEU A 60 2.41 3.73 -3.35
CA LEU A 60 1.51 3.01 -4.27
C LEU A 60 0.50 2.16 -3.52
N ALA A 61 0.93 1.50 -2.45
CA ALA A 61 0.02 0.73 -1.59
C ALA A 61 -1.07 1.63 -1.02
N THR A 62 -0.72 2.83 -0.57
CA THR A 62 -1.70 3.79 -0.06
C THR A 62 -2.73 4.16 -1.12
N ARG A 63 -2.29 4.39 -2.35
CA ARG A 63 -3.21 4.65 -3.47
C ARG A 63 -4.17 3.48 -3.69
N LEU A 64 -3.63 2.26 -3.76
CA LEU A 64 -4.43 1.06 -3.99
C LEU A 64 -5.40 0.79 -2.84
N VAL A 65 -4.98 1.05 -1.60
CA VAL A 65 -5.85 0.94 -0.43
C VAL A 65 -7.01 1.92 -0.52
N SER A 66 -6.71 3.19 -0.83
CA SER A 66 -7.73 4.23 -0.98
C SER A 66 -8.78 3.85 -2.02
N GLU A 67 -8.33 3.45 -3.21
CA GLU A 67 -9.22 3.07 -4.31
C GLU A 67 -10.05 1.82 -3.97
N THR A 68 -9.44 0.84 -3.33
CA THR A 68 -10.10 -0.42 -2.99
C THR A 68 -11.13 -0.23 -1.89
N LEU A 69 -10.81 0.56 -0.86
CA LEU A 69 -11.75 0.85 0.20
C LEU A 69 -12.97 1.60 -0.34
N LEU A 70 -12.75 2.57 -1.21
CA LEU A 70 -13.85 3.32 -1.82
C LEU A 70 -14.78 2.41 -2.62
N LYS A 71 -14.24 1.50 -3.42
CA LYS A 71 -15.03 0.55 -4.21
C LYS A 71 -15.86 -0.40 -3.35
N ASN A 72 -15.44 -0.63 -2.12
CA ASN A 72 -16.09 -1.56 -1.20
C ASN A 72 -16.88 -0.83 -0.10
N GLU A 73 -17.33 0.38 -0.39
CA GLU A 73 -18.20 1.17 0.49
C GLU A 73 -17.52 1.60 1.81
N HIS A 74 -16.20 1.72 1.79
CA HIS A 74 -15.42 2.30 2.87
C HIS A 74 -14.71 3.53 2.34
N PRO A 75 -15.36 4.71 2.30
CA PRO A 75 -14.79 5.89 1.67
C PRO A 75 -13.59 6.41 2.46
N PHE A 76 -12.42 6.12 1.95
CA PHE A 76 -11.14 6.52 2.52
C PHE A 76 -11.00 8.04 2.46
N VAL A 77 -10.58 8.64 3.56
CA VAL A 77 -10.31 10.07 3.65
C VAL A 77 -8.81 10.32 3.77
N GLU A 78 -8.16 9.68 4.76
CA GLU A 78 -6.74 9.91 5.00
C GLU A 78 -6.14 8.77 5.81
N MET A 79 -4.87 8.51 5.62
CA MET A 79 -4.11 7.64 6.51
C MET A 79 -3.78 8.42 7.78
N ILE A 80 -4.19 7.91 8.94
CA ILE A 80 -3.97 8.56 10.22
C ILE A 80 -2.62 8.17 10.81
N SER A 81 -2.32 6.88 10.79
CA SER A 81 -1.10 6.36 11.39
C SER A 81 -0.68 5.06 10.74
N VAL A 82 0.62 4.80 10.80
CA VAL A 82 1.20 3.52 10.41
C VAL A 82 2.01 3.05 11.59
N SER A 83 1.58 1.95 12.21
CA SER A 83 2.26 1.41 13.39
C SER A 83 3.38 0.45 13.02
N GLU A 84 3.31 -0.16 11.84
CA GLU A 84 4.33 -1.08 11.35
C GLU A 84 4.36 -1.03 9.83
N LEU A 85 5.58 -1.00 9.29
CA LEU A 85 5.81 -1.09 7.85
C LEU A 85 7.10 -1.87 7.66
N LYS A 86 7.00 -3.01 6.98
CA LYS A 86 8.14 -3.88 6.69
C LYS A 86 8.19 -4.22 5.22
N TRP A 87 9.38 -4.11 4.66
CA TRP A 87 9.66 -4.54 3.29
C TRP A 87 10.43 -5.85 3.36
N SER A 88 9.87 -6.93 2.82
CA SER A 88 10.46 -8.26 2.91
C SER A 88 11.16 -8.70 1.63
N ARG A 89 10.85 -8.06 0.49
CA ARG A 89 11.42 -8.38 -0.81
C ARG A 89 11.55 -7.13 -1.67
N PRO A 90 12.58 -7.05 -2.54
CA PRO A 90 12.63 -5.98 -3.53
C PRO A 90 11.52 -6.17 -4.57
N THR A 91 11.05 -5.06 -5.13
CA THR A 91 10.13 -5.06 -6.26
C THR A 91 10.88 -4.53 -7.48
N PHE A 92 11.03 -5.37 -8.48
CA PHE A 92 11.82 -5.05 -9.66
C PHE A 92 11.00 -4.36 -10.75
N VAL A 93 11.71 -3.74 -11.69
CA VAL A 93 11.09 -3.08 -12.83
C VAL A 93 10.16 -4.05 -13.58
N ASN A 94 9.00 -3.54 -14.01
CA ASN A 94 7.94 -4.27 -14.73
C ASN A 94 7.21 -5.34 -13.90
N GLU A 95 7.48 -5.47 -12.62
CA GLU A 95 6.66 -6.30 -11.75
C GLU A 95 5.32 -5.61 -11.48
N GLN A 96 4.29 -6.42 -11.27
CA GLN A 96 2.99 -5.95 -10.83
C GLN A 96 2.93 -5.97 -9.31
N ILE A 97 2.23 -5.00 -8.74
CA ILE A 97 1.89 -5.02 -7.32
C ILE A 97 0.40 -4.83 -7.13
N SER A 98 -0.12 -5.42 -6.07
CA SER A 98 -1.49 -5.27 -5.63
C SER A 98 -1.53 -5.29 -4.11
N VAL A 99 -2.66 -4.92 -3.51
CA VAL A 99 -2.83 -4.99 -2.06
C VAL A 99 -3.97 -5.91 -1.68
N ARG A 100 -3.81 -6.58 -0.55
CA ARG A 100 -4.84 -7.29 0.18
C ARG A 100 -5.07 -6.55 1.48
N ILE A 101 -6.32 -6.25 1.80
CA ILE A 101 -6.66 -5.45 2.97
C ILE A 101 -7.58 -6.25 3.87
N ALA A 102 -7.18 -6.46 5.11
CA ALA A 102 -8.05 -6.99 6.15
C ALA A 102 -8.47 -5.82 7.05
N LEU A 103 -9.77 -5.72 7.28
CA LEU A 103 -10.34 -4.71 8.16
C LEU A 103 -10.51 -5.32 9.55
N ASP A 104 -9.89 -4.70 10.55
CA ASP A 104 -10.10 -5.13 11.93
C ASP A 104 -11.46 -4.63 12.44
N ALA A 105 -12.07 -5.39 13.31
CA ALA A 105 -13.42 -5.11 13.79
C ALA A 105 -13.50 -3.86 14.68
N SER A 106 -12.41 -3.47 15.31
CA SER A 106 -12.38 -2.35 16.24
C SER A 106 -12.29 -1.03 15.49
N THR A 107 -13.18 -0.10 15.84
CA THR A 107 -13.11 1.28 15.38
C THR A 107 -12.94 2.17 16.59
N SER A 108 -12.12 3.20 16.46
CA SER A 108 -11.91 4.20 17.48
C SER A 108 -12.29 5.58 16.93
N GLU A 109 -12.24 6.59 17.80
CA GLU A 109 -12.47 7.95 17.34
C GLU A 109 -11.33 8.41 16.43
N SER A 110 -11.71 9.08 15.36
CA SER A 110 -10.76 9.68 14.45
C SER A 110 -10.50 11.14 14.82
N PRO A 111 -9.25 11.63 14.68
CA PRO A 111 -8.96 13.05 14.86
C PRO A 111 -9.56 13.92 13.75
N ILE A 112 -10.02 13.31 12.66
CA ILE A 112 -10.61 14.04 11.53
C ILE A 112 -12.13 14.07 11.69
N PRO A 113 -12.75 15.28 11.80
CA PRO A 113 -14.19 15.38 11.95
C PRO A 113 -14.96 14.69 10.82
N GLY A 114 -16.07 14.04 11.18
CA GLY A 114 -16.91 13.35 10.20
C GLY A 114 -16.37 12.00 9.74
N THR A 115 -15.35 11.50 10.41
CA THR A 115 -14.76 10.19 10.09
C THR A 115 -14.70 9.29 11.30
N ARG A 116 -14.53 7.99 11.04
CA ARG A 116 -14.17 7.00 12.05
C ARG A 116 -12.77 6.47 11.76
N ALA A 117 -12.07 6.02 12.77
CA ALA A 117 -10.78 5.38 12.60
C ALA A 117 -10.96 3.88 12.38
N GLN A 118 -10.38 3.37 11.31
CA GLN A 118 -10.45 1.96 10.93
C GLN A 118 -9.05 1.38 10.89
N SER A 119 -8.80 0.35 11.69
CA SER A 119 -7.52 -0.37 11.66
C SER A 119 -7.47 -1.31 10.48
N LEU A 120 -6.35 -1.32 9.78
CA LEU A 120 -6.12 -2.08 8.55
C LEU A 120 -4.85 -2.92 8.68
N GLN A 121 -4.94 -4.16 8.17
CA GLN A 121 -3.76 -4.98 7.90
C GLN A 121 -3.63 -5.07 6.39
N ILE A 122 -2.51 -4.65 5.86
CA ILE A 122 -2.28 -4.51 4.42
C ILE A 122 -1.10 -5.37 4.02
N ASP A 123 -1.33 -6.29 3.09
CA ASP A 123 -0.26 -7.03 2.42
C ASP A 123 -0.09 -6.44 1.03
N VAL A 124 1.12 -6.08 0.68
CA VAL A 124 1.48 -5.70 -0.69
C VAL A 124 2.08 -6.92 -1.35
N CYS A 125 1.49 -7.35 -2.44
CA CYS A 125 1.83 -8.59 -3.12
C CYS A 125 2.36 -8.31 -4.53
N ASN A 126 3.29 -9.16 -4.99
CA ASN A 126 3.74 -9.13 -6.39
C ASN A 126 2.80 -9.95 -7.29
N GLY A 127 3.11 -10.02 -8.58
CA GLY A 127 2.28 -10.74 -9.55
C GLY A 127 2.20 -12.24 -9.35
N GLU A 128 3.09 -12.81 -8.52
CA GLU A 128 3.11 -14.23 -8.17
C GLU A 128 2.37 -14.49 -6.84
N GLY A 129 1.82 -13.47 -6.24
CA GLY A 129 1.11 -13.57 -4.97
C GLY A 129 2.02 -13.56 -3.74
N ALA A 130 3.31 -13.36 -3.90
CA ALA A 130 4.23 -13.26 -2.77
C ALA A 130 4.13 -11.89 -2.10
N VAL A 131 4.17 -11.86 -0.78
CA VAL A 131 4.13 -10.62 -0.01
C VAL A 131 5.49 -9.92 -0.10
N VAL A 132 5.50 -8.69 -0.61
CA VAL A 132 6.72 -7.88 -0.73
C VAL A 132 6.82 -6.85 0.39
N ALA A 133 5.68 -6.45 0.96
CA ALA A 133 5.65 -5.55 2.11
C ALA A 133 4.40 -5.80 2.94
N LYS A 134 4.49 -5.46 4.23
CA LYS A 134 3.35 -5.50 5.15
C LYS A 134 3.22 -4.17 5.87
N MET A 135 2.00 -3.74 6.05
CA MET A 135 1.70 -2.49 6.72
C MET A 135 0.52 -2.67 7.68
N SER A 136 0.71 -2.25 8.93
CA SER A 136 -0.38 -2.11 9.90
C SER A 136 -0.66 -0.62 10.05
N ALA A 137 -1.88 -0.21 9.73
CA ALA A 137 -2.23 1.19 9.63
C ALA A 137 -3.62 1.47 10.18
N THR A 138 -3.89 2.74 10.44
CA THR A 138 -5.23 3.23 10.78
C THR A 138 -5.60 4.31 9.78
N ALA A 139 -6.76 4.18 9.18
CA ALA A 139 -7.28 5.14 8.21
C ALA A 139 -8.54 5.82 8.74
N ALA A 140 -8.71 7.07 8.35
CA ALA A 140 -9.97 7.77 8.54
C ALA A 140 -10.92 7.40 7.40
N ILE A 141 -12.09 6.90 7.74
CA ILE A 141 -13.13 6.53 6.81
C ILE A 141 -14.29 7.49 7.00
N ALA A 142 -14.82 8.08 5.92
CA ALA A 142 -15.92 9.01 6.02
C ALA A 142 -17.17 8.35 6.57
N ALA A 143 -17.84 9.03 7.49
CA ALA A 143 -19.17 8.65 7.90
C ALA A 143 -20.12 8.94 6.73
N GLU A 144 -21.23 8.19 6.64
CA GLU A 144 -22.20 8.31 5.55
C GLU A 144 -22.68 9.76 5.35
N SER A 145 -22.96 10.45 6.45
CA SER A 145 -23.38 11.84 6.42
C SER A 145 -22.32 12.80 5.90
N ALA A 146 -21.05 12.53 6.17
CA ALA A 146 -19.93 13.34 5.68
C ALA A 146 -19.68 13.12 4.19
N LEU A 147 -19.96 11.92 3.69
CA LEU A 147 -19.81 11.60 2.27
C LEU A 147 -20.78 12.41 1.42
N GLU A 148 -22.03 12.59 1.88
CA GLU A 148 -23.04 13.38 1.20
C GLU A 148 -22.70 14.87 1.15
N ALA A 149 -21.88 15.37 2.07
CA ALA A 149 -21.48 16.77 2.15
C ALA A 149 -20.27 17.10 1.28
N ARG A 150 -19.65 16.14 0.61
CA ARG A 150 -18.51 16.38 -0.27
C ARG A 150 -18.97 17.02 -1.58
N PRO A 151 -18.25 18.10 -2.02
CA PRO A 151 -18.53 18.68 -3.33
C PRO A 151 -18.17 17.75 -4.48
#